data_0aabf03506c3314f761551d4012b36c4
#
_entry.id   0aabf03506c3314f761551d4012b36c4
#
_cell.length_a   1.000
_cell.length_b   1.000
_cell.length_c   1.000
_cell.angle_alpha   90.00
_cell.angle_beta   90.00
_cell.angle_gamma   90.00
#
_symmetry.space_group_name_H-M   'P 1'
#
loop_
_entity.id
_entity.type
_entity.pdbx_description
1 polymer ?
#
loop_
_entity_poly.entity_id
_entity_poly.type
_entity_poly.pdbx_seq_one_letter_code
_entity_poly.pdbx_strand_id
1 'polypeptide(L)'
;MHPNPFVELNYSIALYYSGQKQKAFAGLKELEQKPFLHQYYLLNAALGKLSFLEGDHINAKRYFLKTLTQTNSPAEKDLIGRMIERLEGMSAPGAVNRE
;
A
#
# COMPACT_ATOMS: atom_id res chain seq x y z
N MET A 1 10.53 -12.43 23.30
CA MET A 1 11.08 -11.89 22.09
C MET A 1 10.14 -10.90 21.46
N HIS A 2 10.66 -9.79 21.07
CA HIS A 2 9.84 -8.76 20.47
C HIS A 2 9.91 -8.85 18.97
N PRO A 3 8.77 -8.93 18.30
CA PRO A 3 8.79 -8.99 16.85
C PRO A 3 9.37 -7.69 16.30
N ASN A 4 10.21 -7.86 15.32
CA ASN A 4 10.76 -6.72 14.61
C ASN A 4 9.71 -6.28 13.58
N PRO A 5 9.29 -4.99 13.59
CA PRO A 5 8.27 -4.55 12.65
C PRO A 5 8.63 -4.77 11.18
N PHE A 6 9.92 -4.67 10.85
CA PHE A 6 10.35 -4.92 9.48
C PHE A 6 10.17 -6.39 9.10
N VAL A 7 10.46 -7.28 10.04
CA VAL A 7 10.27 -8.70 9.82
C VAL A 7 8.78 -9.00 9.67
N GLU A 8 7.95 -8.41 10.53
CA GLU A 8 6.51 -8.61 10.43
C GLU A 8 5.95 -8.09 9.13
N LEU A 9 6.45 -6.94 8.67
CA LEU A 9 6.02 -6.38 7.39
C LEU A 9 6.35 -7.33 6.26
N ASN A 10 7.60 -7.80 6.22
CA ASN A 10 8.03 -8.71 5.17
C ASN A 10 7.28 -10.03 5.23
N TYR A 11 7.01 -10.51 6.41
CA TYR A 11 6.26 -11.75 6.57
C TYR A 11 4.84 -11.60 6.03
N SER A 12 4.21 -10.47 6.33
CA SER A 12 2.85 -10.22 5.84
C SER A 12 2.84 -10.14 4.32
N ILE A 13 3.84 -9.50 3.73
CA ILE A 13 3.92 -9.44 2.27
C ILE A 13 4.08 -10.84 1.69
N ALA A 14 4.92 -11.66 2.31
CA ALA A 14 5.11 -13.04 1.85
C ALA A 14 3.82 -13.84 1.97
N LEU A 15 3.05 -13.63 3.03
CA LEU A 15 1.75 -14.28 3.18
C LEU A 15 0.83 -13.94 2.02
N TYR A 16 0.84 -12.68 1.60
CA TYR A 16 0.00 -12.27 0.49
C TYR A 16 0.35 -13.06 -0.79
N TYR A 17 1.64 -13.11 -1.10
CA TYR A 17 2.06 -13.79 -2.32
C TYR A 17 1.95 -15.31 -2.24
N SER A 18 1.83 -15.85 -1.04
CA SER A 18 1.59 -17.29 -0.90
C SER A 18 0.11 -17.64 -0.93
N GLY A 19 -0.75 -16.64 -1.13
CA GLY A 19 -2.17 -16.89 -1.24
C GLY A 19 -2.97 -16.65 0.03
N GLN A 20 -2.30 -16.34 1.12
CA GLN A 20 -2.98 -16.11 2.40
C GLN A 20 -3.29 -14.62 2.57
N LYS A 21 -4.14 -14.12 1.69
CA LYS A 21 -4.37 -12.69 1.58
C LYS A 21 -5.01 -12.09 2.83
N GLN A 22 -5.97 -12.78 3.40
CA GLN A 22 -6.63 -12.26 4.61
C GLN A 22 -5.66 -12.13 5.76
N LYS A 23 -4.81 -13.12 5.95
CA LYS A 23 -3.80 -13.05 7.01
C LYS A 23 -2.79 -11.94 6.74
N ALA A 24 -2.45 -11.75 5.47
CA ALA A 24 -1.51 -10.70 5.09
C ALA A 24 -2.06 -9.33 5.47
N PHE A 25 -3.29 -9.05 5.07
CA PHE A 25 -3.89 -7.76 5.38
C PHE A 25 -4.12 -7.58 6.86
N ALA A 26 -4.50 -8.65 7.56
CA ALA A 26 -4.67 -8.56 9.01
C ALA A 26 -3.35 -8.18 9.69
N GLY A 27 -2.24 -8.79 9.25
CA GLY A 27 -0.94 -8.45 9.80
C GLY A 27 -0.54 -7.01 9.52
N LEU A 28 -0.77 -6.56 8.29
CA LEU A 28 -0.43 -5.18 7.94
C LEU A 28 -1.29 -4.17 8.70
N LYS A 29 -2.58 -4.46 8.84
CA LYS A 29 -3.47 -3.58 9.59
C LYS A 29 -3.08 -3.53 11.06
N GLU A 30 -2.63 -4.63 11.59
CA GLU A 30 -2.16 -4.67 12.96
C GLU A 30 -0.94 -3.78 13.14
N LEU A 31 -0.02 -3.82 12.19
CA LEU A 31 1.14 -2.94 12.22
C LEU A 31 0.71 -1.48 12.14
N GLU A 32 -0.31 -1.20 11.36
CA GLU A 32 -0.81 0.15 11.19
C GLU A 32 -1.33 0.73 12.51
N GLN A 33 -1.78 -0.12 13.42
CA GLN A 33 -2.27 0.34 14.72
C GLN A 33 -1.17 0.80 15.66
N LYS A 34 0.08 0.46 15.39
CA LYS A 34 1.17 0.85 16.27
C LYS A 34 1.46 2.33 16.10
N PRO A 35 1.59 3.08 17.19
CA PRO A 35 1.66 4.53 17.11
C PRO A 35 2.79 5.08 16.25
N PHE A 36 3.92 4.40 16.24
CA PHE A 36 5.06 4.91 15.47
C PHE A 36 5.15 4.32 14.08
N LEU A 37 4.28 3.37 13.73
CA LEU A 37 4.34 2.73 12.43
C LEU A 37 3.31 3.26 11.44
N HIS A 38 2.28 3.95 11.91
CA HIS A 38 1.26 4.42 10.98
C HIS A 38 1.80 5.47 10.01
N GLN A 39 2.97 6.06 10.32
CA GLN A 39 3.61 7.00 9.43
C GLN A 39 4.81 6.39 8.71
N TYR A 40 5.00 5.10 8.84
CA TYR A 40 6.13 4.44 8.20
C TYR A 40 5.80 4.20 6.74
N TYR A 41 6.55 4.87 5.85
CA TYR A 41 6.18 4.89 4.45
C TYR A 41 6.22 3.50 3.80
N LEU A 42 7.11 2.62 4.24
CA LEU A 42 7.17 1.28 3.66
C LEU A 42 5.91 0.47 3.97
N LEU A 43 5.33 0.66 5.15
CA LEU A 43 4.08 0.01 5.49
C LEU A 43 2.95 0.52 4.61
N ASN A 44 2.87 1.84 4.45
CA ASN A 44 1.83 2.43 3.62
C ASN A 44 2.01 2.07 2.16
N ALA A 45 3.25 1.99 1.69
CA ALA A 45 3.52 1.56 0.32
C ALA A 45 3.07 0.12 0.11
N ALA A 46 3.32 -0.75 1.08
CA ALA A 46 2.91 -2.15 0.99
C ALA A 46 1.38 -2.25 0.97
N LEU A 47 0.71 -1.54 1.87
CA LEU A 47 -0.74 -1.56 1.90
C LEU A 47 -1.32 -1.03 0.60
N GLY A 48 -0.71 0.03 0.05
CA GLY A 48 -1.16 0.56 -1.23
C GLY A 48 -1.01 -0.44 -2.35
N LYS A 49 0.16 -1.07 -2.42
CA LYS A 49 0.43 -2.02 -3.50
C LYS A 49 -0.49 -3.24 -3.42
N LEU A 50 -0.65 -3.80 -2.22
CA LEU A 50 -1.51 -4.98 -2.09
C LEU A 50 -2.97 -4.63 -2.34
N SER A 51 -3.41 -3.46 -1.90
CA SER A 51 -4.76 -2.99 -2.20
C SER A 51 -4.95 -2.83 -3.71
N PHE A 52 -3.94 -2.29 -4.39
CA PHE A 52 -3.99 -2.15 -5.83
C PHE A 52 -4.15 -3.51 -6.51
N LEU A 53 -3.37 -4.49 -6.08
CA LEU A 53 -3.43 -5.82 -6.66
C LEU A 53 -4.78 -6.50 -6.42
N GLU A 54 -5.45 -6.15 -5.33
CA GLU A 54 -6.77 -6.69 -5.04
C GLU A 54 -7.90 -5.92 -5.70
N GLY A 55 -7.58 -4.88 -6.44
CA GLY A 55 -8.61 -4.08 -7.09
C GLY A 55 -9.25 -3.03 -6.21
N ASP A 56 -8.75 -2.87 -5.00
CA ASP A 56 -9.28 -1.86 -4.08
C ASP A 56 -8.57 -0.55 -4.36
N HIS A 57 -8.99 0.11 -5.42
CA HIS A 57 -8.29 1.29 -5.93
C HIS A 57 -8.44 2.50 -5.01
N ILE A 58 -9.54 2.58 -4.30
CA ILE A 58 -9.77 3.69 -3.39
C ILE A 58 -8.76 3.66 -2.26
N ASN A 59 -8.61 2.51 -1.61
CA ASN A 59 -7.64 2.38 -0.52
C ASN A 59 -6.21 2.40 -1.04
N ALA A 60 -5.97 1.84 -2.22
CA ALA A 60 -4.64 1.89 -2.81
C ALA A 60 -4.19 3.33 -2.98
N LYS A 61 -5.05 4.18 -3.53
CA LYS A 61 -4.71 5.58 -3.73
C LYS A 61 -4.48 6.28 -2.39
N ARG A 62 -5.32 5.99 -1.41
CA ARG A 62 -5.19 6.60 -0.09
C ARG A 62 -3.84 6.27 0.54
N TYR A 63 -3.42 5.02 0.45
CA TYR A 63 -2.14 4.62 1.02
C TYR A 63 -0.97 5.19 0.23
N PHE A 64 -1.08 5.24 -1.10
CA PHE A 64 0.00 5.82 -1.91
C PHE A 64 0.15 7.30 -1.64
N LEU A 65 -0.94 8.03 -1.42
CA LEU A 65 -0.85 9.43 -1.08
C LEU A 65 -0.14 9.63 0.26
N LYS A 66 -0.42 8.77 1.22
CA LYS A 66 0.30 8.82 2.50
C LYS A 66 1.78 8.55 2.30
N THR A 67 2.11 7.54 1.50
CA THR A 67 3.50 7.22 1.21
C THR A 67 4.22 8.41 0.59
N LEU A 68 3.56 9.08 -0.33
CA LEU A 68 4.14 10.19 -1.04
C LEU A 68 4.54 11.32 -0.08
N THR A 69 3.77 11.53 0.96
CA THR A 69 4.08 12.58 1.93
C THR A 69 5.14 12.16 2.94
N GLN A 70 5.45 10.89 3.01
CA GLN A 70 6.34 10.37 4.05
C GLN A 70 7.73 10.01 3.56
N THR A 71 7.88 9.70 2.30
CA THR A 71 9.19 9.32 1.78
C THR A 71 9.95 10.56 1.31
N ASN A 72 11.27 10.52 1.48
CA ASN A 72 12.14 11.58 0.99
C ASN A 72 12.87 11.16 -0.27
N SER A 73 12.64 9.98 -0.75
CA SER A 73 13.34 9.46 -1.93
C SER A 73 12.69 9.97 -3.21
N PRO A 74 13.41 10.73 -4.05
CA PRO A 74 12.83 11.17 -5.31
C PRO A 74 12.41 10.02 -6.21
N ALA A 75 13.17 8.94 -6.21
CA ALA A 75 12.84 7.77 -7.02
C ALA A 75 11.53 7.16 -6.55
N GLU A 76 11.33 7.07 -5.24
CA GLU A 76 10.09 6.52 -4.71
C GLU A 76 8.92 7.44 -4.97
N LYS A 77 9.12 8.75 -4.83
CA LYS A 77 8.06 9.69 -5.11
C LYS A 77 7.62 9.59 -6.57
N ASP A 78 8.58 9.40 -7.47
CA ASP A 78 8.26 9.27 -8.88
C ASP A 78 7.45 8.00 -9.13
N LEU A 79 7.89 6.89 -8.56
CA LEU A 79 7.20 5.61 -8.73
C LEU A 79 5.79 5.67 -8.17
N ILE A 80 5.65 6.18 -6.94
CA ILE A 80 4.34 6.27 -6.29
C ILE A 80 3.43 7.24 -7.06
N GLY A 81 4.00 8.34 -7.54
CA GLY A 81 3.23 9.28 -8.34
C GLY A 81 2.64 8.65 -9.58
N ARG A 82 3.43 7.82 -10.26
CA ARG A 82 2.92 7.10 -11.44
C ARG A 82 1.82 6.13 -11.08
N MET A 83 1.95 5.47 -9.93
CA MET A 83 0.90 4.56 -9.50
C MET A 83 -0.41 5.30 -9.23
N ILE A 84 -0.29 6.48 -8.63
CA ILE A 84 -1.47 7.30 -8.36
C ILE A 84 -2.13 7.75 -9.66
N GLU A 85 -1.32 8.19 -10.63
CA GLU A 85 -1.86 8.60 -11.93
C GLU A 85 -2.59 7.46 -12.60
N ARG A 86 -2.02 6.26 -12.50
CA ARG A 86 -2.63 5.09 -13.08
C ARG A 86 -3.98 4.81 -12.44
N LEU A 87 -4.03 4.92 -11.11
CA LEU A 87 -5.29 4.70 -10.40
C LEU A 87 -6.32 5.75 -10.76
N GLU A 88 -5.90 6.99 -10.92
CA GLU A 88 -6.83 8.05 -11.30
C GLU A 88 -7.39 7.82 -12.68
N GLY A 89 -6.57 7.34 -13.59
CA GLY A 89 -7.04 7.00 -14.93
C GLY A 89 -8.05 5.87 -14.90
N MET A 90 -7.82 4.88 -14.06
CA MET A 90 -8.74 3.75 -13.95
C MET A 90 -10.07 4.14 -13.31
N SER A 91 -10.03 5.13 -12.42
CA SER A 91 -11.24 5.52 -11.67
C SER A 91 -12.00 6.65 -12.33
N ALA A 92 -11.42 7.31 -13.30
CA ALA A 92 -12.06 8.46 -13.90
C ALA A 92 -13.33 8.05 -14.65
N PRO A 93 -14.43 8.74 -14.40
CA PRO A 93 -15.69 8.35 -15.07
C PRO A 93 -15.57 8.35 -16.58
N GLY A 94 -14.86 9.31 -17.12
CA GLY A 94 -14.70 9.36 -18.56
C GLY A 94 -13.96 8.17 -19.12
N ALA A 95 -12.95 7.71 -18.42
CA ALA A 95 -12.21 6.55 -18.85
C ALA A 95 -13.05 5.29 -18.77
N VAL A 96 -13.91 5.21 -17.78
CA VAL A 96 -14.75 4.05 -17.61
C VAL A 96 -15.83 3.98 -18.64
N ASN A 97 -16.39 5.10 -18.97
CA ASN A 97 -17.52 5.13 -19.85
C ASN A 97 -17.25 5.02 -21.30
N ARG A 98 -16.01 5.14 -21.64
CA ARG A 98 -15.73 5.09 -22.92
C ARG A 98 -15.81 3.81 -23.40
N GLU A 99 -16.28 3.45 -23.83
CA GLU A 99 -16.32 2.22 -24.15
C GLU A 99 -16.79 2.01 -25.08
#